data_023e6faef9d3e4183a779200b8a0a379
#
_entry.id   023e6faef9d3e4183a779200b8a0a379
#
_cell.length_a   1.000
_cell.length_b   1.000
_cell.length_c   1.000
_cell.angle_alpha   90.00
_cell.angle_beta   90.00
_cell.angle_gamma   90.00
#
_symmetry.space_group_name_H-M   'P 1'
#
loop_
_entity.id
_entity.type
_entity.pdbx_description
1 polymer ?
#
loop_
_entity_poly.entity_id
_entity_poly.type
_entity_poly.pdbx_seq_one_letter_code
_entity_poly.pdbx_strand_id
1 'polypeptide(L)'
;MRIIDALLQAEDYADGMDYDVLCKAHKATLSVLRAMQDKGWLRIEVSRSYRNPYHTLHAADKEVILNEQQQKAVTQICGNMDAGQQQVYLLHGVTGSGKTEVYMQCIEHVIRSGRQAIVLIPEIALTFQTVQRFYARFGDRVSVMHSRLSAGERYDQLARAARGDIDIMIGPRSALFTPFERLGLIIIDEEHEGAYQSELSP
;
A
#
# COMPACT_ATOMS: atom_id res chain seq x y z
N MET A 1 -31.56 -22.67 5.74
CA MET A 1 -31.04 -23.54 4.68
C MET A 1 -30.21 -22.72 3.67
N ARG A 2 -30.78 -21.79 2.89
CA ARG A 2 -30.04 -21.02 1.87
C ARG A 2 -28.75 -20.32 2.31
N ILE A 3 -28.68 -19.78 3.54
CA ILE A 3 -27.50 -19.08 4.07
C ILE A 3 -26.37 -20.07 4.38
N ILE A 4 -26.70 -21.21 5.00
CA ILE A 4 -25.71 -22.26 5.31
C ILE A 4 -25.17 -22.87 4.03
N ASP A 5 -26.04 -23.14 3.06
CA ASP A 5 -25.64 -23.69 1.75
C ASP A 5 -24.69 -22.73 1.02
N ALA A 6 -24.96 -21.41 1.09
CA ALA A 6 -24.08 -20.38 0.52
C ALA A 6 -22.71 -20.33 1.20
N LEU A 7 -22.66 -20.43 2.54
CA LEU A 7 -21.41 -20.46 3.30
C LEU A 7 -20.60 -21.72 2.99
N LEU A 8 -21.24 -22.87 2.84
CA LEU A 8 -20.57 -24.14 2.53
C LEU A 8 -20.09 -24.24 1.06
N GLN A 9 -20.70 -23.47 0.15
CA GLN A 9 -20.33 -23.44 -1.28
C GLN A 9 -19.31 -22.35 -1.61
N ALA A 10 -18.97 -21.46 -0.67
CA ALA A 10 -17.91 -20.49 -0.87
C ALA A 10 -16.56 -21.21 -1.06
N GLU A 11 -15.76 -20.78 -2.03
CA GLU A 11 -14.45 -21.37 -2.34
C GLU A 11 -13.52 -21.39 -1.12
N ASP A 12 -13.65 -20.40 -0.22
CA ASP A 12 -12.91 -20.27 1.04
C ASP A 12 -13.85 -20.29 2.26
N TYR A 13 -14.70 -21.32 2.36
CA TYR A 13 -15.68 -21.39 3.47
C TYR A 13 -15.01 -21.38 4.86
N ALA A 14 -13.75 -21.77 4.96
CA ALA A 14 -12.98 -21.76 6.20
C ALA A 14 -12.64 -20.33 6.67
N ASP A 15 -12.47 -19.39 5.74
CA ASP A 15 -12.19 -17.98 6.02
C ASP A 15 -13.45 -17.14 6.24
N GLY A 16 -14.63 -17.72 5.96
CA GLY A 16 -15.92 -17.08 6.14
C GLY A 16 -16.36 -16.25 4.95
N MET A 17 -17.49 -15.56 5.10
CA MET A 17 -18.06 -14.68 4.08
C MET A 17 -18.36 -13.32 4.69
N ASP A 18 -18.06 -12.25 3.95
CA ASP A 18 -18.36 -10.89 4.36
C ASP A 18 -19.87 -10.68 4.59
N TYR A 19 -20.22 -10.00 5.68
CA TYR A 19 -21.60 -9.75 6.07
C TYR A 19 -22.40 -9.02 5.00
N ASP A 20 -21.82 -7.98 4.37
CA ASP A 20 -22.51 -7.18 3.36
C ASP A 20 -22.77 -8.00 2.09
N VAL A 21 -21.85 -8.87 1.71
CA VAL A 21 -22.02 -9.82 0.59
C VAL A 21 -23.14 -10.80 0.89
N LEU A 22 -23.15 -11.38 2.09
CA LEU A 22 -24.18 -12.32 2.51
C LEU A 22 -25.58 -11.66 2.58
N CYS A 23 -25.65 -10.43 3.09
CA CYS A 23 -26.91 -9.68 3.17
C CYS A 23 -27.46 -9.33 1.81
N LYS A 24 -26.63 -8.87 0.88
CA LYS A 24 -27.06 -8.53 -0.48
C LYS A 24 -27.50 -9.75 -1.29
N ALA A 25 -26.74 -10.84 -1.22
CA ALA A 25 -27.01 -12.03 -2.01
C ALA A 25 -28.19 -12.85 -1.48
N HIS A 26 -28.34 -12.95 -0.14
CA HIS A 26 -29.29 -13.89 0.49
C HIS A 26 -30.32 -13.21 1.37
N LYS A 27 -30.40 -11.86 1.35
CA LYS A 27 -31.32 -11.05 2.20
C LYS A 27 -31.23 -11.44 3.69
N ALA A 28 -30.04 -11.82 4.14
CA ALA A 28 -29.79 -12.12 5.53
C ALA A 28 -29.86 -10.83 6.37
N THR A 29 -30.40 -10.92 7.58
CA THR A 29 -30.39 -9.83 8.54
C THR A 29 -29.52 -10.22 9.73
N LEU A 30 -28.98 -9.22 10.42
CA LEU A 30 -28.15 -9.48 11.59
C LEU A 30 -28.86 -10.29 12.68
N SER A 31 -30.18 -10.09 12.82
CA SER A 31 -31.00 -10.84 13.78
C SER A 31 -31.07 -12.33 13.43
N VAL A 32 -31.21 -12.67 12.13
CA VAL A 32 -31.20 -14.06 11.68
C VAL A 32 -29.83 -14.70 11.88
N LEU A 33 -28.75 -13.98 11.56
CA LEU A 33 -27.40 -14.49 11.77
C LEU A 33 -27.07 -14.72 13.23
N ARG A 34 -27.49 -13.82 14.13
CA ARG A 34 -27.34 -14.00 15.59
C ARG A 34 -28.11 -15.22 16.08
N ALA A 35 -29.36 -15.41 15.65
CA ALA A 35 -30.13 -16.59 16.00
C ALA A 35 -29.49 -17.92 15.50
N MET A 36 -28.78 -17.86 14.36
CA MET A 36 -28.03 -19.01 13.86
C MET A 36 -26.76 -19.25 14.68
N GLN A 37 -26.09 -18.18 15.11
CA GLN A 37 -24.93 -18.26 16.00
C GLN A 37 -25.32 -18.85 17.37
N ASP A 38 -26.46 -18.43 17.93
CA ASP A 38 -26.97 -18.95 19.21
C ASP A 38 -27.28 -20.45 19.14
N LYS A 39 -27.60 -20.95 17.95
CA LYS A 39 -27.80 -22.38 17.66
C LYS A 39 -26.51 -23.14 17.31
N GLY A 40 -25.36 -22.45 17.30
CA GLY A 40 -24.07 -23.03 16.96
C GLY A 40 -23.88 -23.39 15.47
N TRP A 41 -24.72 -22.84 14.57
CA TRP A 41 -24.65 -23.17 13.14
C TRP A 41 -23.62 -22.33 12.38
N LEU A 42 -23.27 -21.17 12.88
CA LEU A 42 -22.21 -20.29 12.36
C LEU A 42 -21.59 -19.50 13.50
N ARG A 43 -20.45 -18.89 13.21
CA ARG A 43 -19.77 -17.93 14.10
C ARG A 43 -19.70 -16.58 13.41
N ILE A 44 -20.08 -15.53 14.12
CA ILE A 44 -19.93 -14.16 13.66
C ILE A 44 -18.64 -13.62 14.28
N GLU A 45 -17.68 -13.34 13.43
CA GLU A 45 -16.44 -12.66 13.83
C GLU A 45 -16.49 -11.20 13.38
N VAL A 46 -16.14 -10.30 14.27
CA VAL A 46 -15.96 -8.90 13.92
C VAL A 46 -14.51 -8.73 13.48
N SER A 47 -14.27 -8.86 12.20
CA SER A 47 -12.99 -8.48 11.62
C SER A 47 -12.98 -6.99 11.27
N ARG A 48 -11.87 -6.31 11.52
CA ARG A 48 -11.68 -4.96 11.01
C ARG A 48 -11.32 -5.07 9.53
N SER A 49 -12.26 -4.79 8.65
CA SER A 49 -11.98 -4.62 7.23
C SER A 49 -11.45 -3.20 7.02
N TYR A 50 -10.22 -3.06 6.60
CA TYR A 50 -9.64 -1.77 6.25
C TYR A 50 -10.05 -1.41 4.83
N ARG A 51 -10.52 -0.18 4.66
CA ARG A 51 -10.89 0.33 3.34
C ARG A 51 -9.62 0.53 2.51
N ASN A 52 -9.49 -0.21 1.43
CA ASN A 52 -8.49 0.06 0.42
C ASN A 52 -9.19 0.60 -0.83
N PRO A 53 -9.20 1.91 -1.08
CA PRO A 53 -9.87 2.48 -2.24
C PRO A 53 -9.25 2.05 -3.58
N TYR A 54 -8.11 1.38 -3.56
CA TYR A 54 -7.33 0.99 -4.74
C TYR A 54 -7.24 -0.53 -4.96
N HIS A 55 -7.98 -1.35 -4.21
CA HIS A 55 -7.91 -2.83 -4.28
C HIS A 55 -8.24 -3.43 -5.66
N THR A 56 -8.84 -2.66 -6.57
CA THR A 56 -9.17 -3.12 -7.93
C THR A 56 -8.08 -2.83 -8.97
N LEU A 57 -6.95 -2.24 -8.55
CA LEU A 57 -5.86 -1.88 -9.46
C LEU A 57 -4.92 -3.07 -9.68
N HIS A 58 -5.40 -4.07 -10.42
CA HIS A 58 -4.57 -5.16 -10.90
C HIS A 58 -4.15 -4.87 -12.35
N ALA A 59 -2.95 -4.37 -12.53
CA ALA A 59 -2.33 -4.28 -13.85
C ALA A 59 -1.11 -5.21 -13.88
N ALA A 60 -0.88 -5.87 -15.01
CA ALA A 60 0.33 -6.64 -15.18
C ALA A 60 1.54 -5.71 -15.17
N ASP A 61 2.50 -5.98 -14.31
CA ASP A 61 3.80 -5.29 -14.36
C ASP A 61 4.52 -5.71 -15.65
N LYS A 62 5.11 -4.72 -16.32
CA LYS A 62 5.98 -4.99 -17.47
C LYS A 62 7.41 -5.04 -16.95
N GLU A 63 8.09 -6.13 -17.20
CA GLU A 63 9.50 -6.23 -16.92
C GLU A 63 10.26 -5.12 -17.64
N VAL A 64 10.82 -4.18 -16.88
CA VAL A 64 11.56 -3.03 -17.42
C VAL A 64 13.03 -3.33 -17.34
N ILE A 65 13.70 -3.33 -18.49
CA ILE A 65 15.14 -3.50 -18.57
C ILE A 65 15.81 -2.15 -18.29
N LEU A 66 16.62 -2.11 -17.23
CA LEU A 66 17.40 -0.93 -16.87
C LEU A 66 18.55 -0.72 -17.87
N ASN A 67 18.82 0.53 -18.20
CA ASN A 67 20.05 0.87 -18.91
C ASN A 67 21.26 0.83 -17.95
N GLU A 68 22.48 0.94 -18.51
CA GLU A 68 23.71 0.79 -17.74
C GLU A 68 23.84 1.83 -16.59
N GLN A 69 23.41 3.07 -16.81
CA GLN A 69 23.47 4.13 -15.79
C GLN A 69 22.46 3.89 -14.66
N GLN A 70 21.25 3.48 -15.01
CA GLN A 70 20.20 3.11 -14.04
C GLN A 70 20.66 1.90 -13.21
N GLN A 71 21.23 0.88 -13.87
CA GLN A 71 21.74 -0.31 -13.18
C GLN A 71 22.87 0.03 -12.21
N LYS A 72 23.81 0.92 -12.59
CA LYS A 72 24.86 1.41 -11.69
C LYS A 72 24.29 2.11 -10.47
N ALA A 73 23.28 3.00 -10.67
CA ALA A 73 22.64 3.70 -9.57
C ALA A 73 21.97 2.73 -8.60
N VAL A 74 21.18 1.79 -9.09
CA VAL A 74 20.51 0.76 -8.27
C VAL A 74 21.55 -0.06 -7.49
N THR A 75 22.59 -0.56 -8.18
CA THR A 75 23.64 -1.39 -7.56
C THR A 75 24.36 -0.62 -6.44
N GLN A 76 24.69 0.65 -6.66
CA GLN A 76 25.33 1.47 -5.63
C GLN A 76 24.43 1.71 -4.43
N ILE A 77 23.18 2.12 -4.65
CA ILE A 77 22.21 2.41 -3.57
C ILE A 77 21.95 1.14 -2.76
N CYS A 78 21.60 0.04 -3.41
CA CYS A 78 21.29 -1.23 -2.76
C CYS A 78 22.50 -1.81 -2.02
N GLY A 79 23.70 -1.76 -2.63
CA GLY A 79 24.92 -2.23 -1.99
C GLY A 79 25.26 -1.48 -0.70
N ASN A 80 25.04 -0.15 -0.65
CA ASN A 80 25.24 0.62 0.57
C ASN A 80 24.15 0.31 1.62
N MET A 81 22.92 0.05 1.21
CA MET A 81 21.86 -0.40 2.12
C MET A 81 22.19 -1.75 2.76
N ASP A 82 22.75 -2.69 2.00
CA ASP A 82 23.17 -4.01 2.49
C ASP A 82 24.35 -3.90 3.45
N ALA A 83 25.24 -2.94 3.21
CA ALA A 83 26.36 -2.60 4.10
C ALA A 83 25.92 -1.84 5.37
N GLY A 84 24.62 -1.56 5.55
CA GLY A 84 24.10 -0.81 6.69
C GLY A 84 24.47 0.68 6.68
N GLN A 85 24.89 1.21 5.55
CA GLN A 85 25.28 2.60 5.41
C GLN A 85 24.06 3.47 5.16
N GLN A 86 23.82 4.43 6.06
CA GLN A 86 22.79 5.45 5.86
C GLN A 86 23.39 6.60 5.02
N GLN A 87 22.89 6.75 3.80
CA GLN A 87 23.34 7.78 2.87
C GLN A 87 22.15 8.45 2.18
N VAL A 88 22.37 9.70 1.78
CA VAL A 88 21.44 10.47 0.96
C VAL A 88 21.98 10.48 -0.46
N TYR A 89 21.11 10.17 -1.42
CA TYR A 89 21.43 10.17 -2.84
C TYR A 89 20.55 11.19 -3.56
N LEU A 90 21.13 11.94 -4.47
CA LEU A 90 20.40 12.76 -5.43
C LEU A 90 20.41 12.03 -6.78
N LEU A 91 19.23 11.54 -7.19
CA LEU A 91 19.03 10.94 -8.50
C LEU A 91 18.66 12.02 -9.51
N HIS A 92 19.66 12.58 -10.18
CA HIS A 92 19.48 13.64 -11.16
C HIS A 92 19.24 13.07 -12.57
N GLY A 93 18.24 13.61 -13.27
CA GLY A 93 17.92 13.21 -14.65
C GLY A 93 16.69 13.97 -15.18
N VAL A 94 16.61 14.12 -16.49
CA VAL A 94 15.47 14.77 -17.15
C VAL A 94 14.17 14.00 -16.95
N THR A 95 13.04 14.65 -17.17
CA THR A 95 11.74 13.98 -17.17
C THR A 95 11.72 12.85 -18.19
N GLY A 96 11.19 11.69 -17.81
CA GLY A 96 11.19 10.50 -18.67
C GLY A 96 12.50 9.71 -18.73
N SER A 97 13.56 10.12 -18.00
CA SER A 97 14.84 9.35 -17.94
C SER A 97 14.74 8.02 -17.19
N GLY A 98 13.58 7.67 -16.64
CA GLY A 98 13.35 6.43 -15.92
C GLY A 98 13.77 6.47 -14.44
N LYS A 99 13.86 7.65 -13.81
CA LYS A 99 14.12 7.77 -12.35
C LYS A 99 13.16 6.92 -11.52
N THR A 100 11.89 6.92 -11.90
CA THR A 100 10.84 6.10 -11.25
C THR A 100 11.22 4.62 -11.22
N GLU A 101 11.77 4.09 -12.31
CA GLU A 101 12.15 2.68 -12.36
C GLU A 101 13.35 2.39 -11.45
N VAL A 102 14.31 3.30 -11.38
CA VAL A 102 15.46 3.16 -10.47
C VAL A 102 14.98 3.06 -9.02
N TYR A 103 14.12 3.97 -8.58
CA TYR A 103 13.67 3.90 -7.20
C TYR A 103 12.68 2.75 -6.94
N MET A 104 11.89 2.30 -7.92
CA MET A 104 11.07 1.09 -7.78
C MET A 104 11.94 -0.16 -7.56
N GLN A 105 13.08 -0.30 -8.24
CA GLN A 105 14.04 -1.37 -8.00
C GLN A 105 14.63 -1.30 -6.57
N CYS A 106 14.96 -0.09 -6.10
CA CYS A 106 15.44 0.09 -4.73
C CYS A 106 14.36 -0.28 -3.68
N ILE A 107 13.08 0.08 -3.93
CA ILE A 107 11.96 -0.32 -3.08
C ILE A 107 11.84 -1.84 -3.03
N GLU A 108 11.89 -2.51 -4.19
CA GLU A 108 11.80 -3.96 -4.27
C GLU A 108 12.90 -4.64 -3.46
N HIS A 109 14.13 -4.13 -3.55
CA HIS A 109 15.26 -4.61 -2.77
C HIS A 109 15.01 -4.47 -1.25
N VAL A 110 14.54 -3.31 -0.81
CA VAL A 110 14.20 -3.03 0.59
C VAL A 110 13.11 -3.97 1.11
N ILE A 111 12.06 -4.19 0.32
CA ILE A 111 10.95 -5.07 0.69
C ILE A 111 11.42 -6.53 0.79
N ARG A 112 12.24 -7.00 -0.14
CA ARG A 112 12.84 -8.35 -0.10
C ARG A 112 13.71 -8.56 1.14
N SER A 113 14.33 -7.50 1.67
CA SER A 113 15.08 -7.54 2.93
C SER A 113 14.19 -7.45 4.18
N GLY A 114 12.86 -7.48 4.03
CA GLY A 114 11.89 -7.39 5.12
C GLY A 114 11.76 -6.01 5.74
N ARG A 115 12.21 -4.96 5.05
CA ARG A 115 12.07 -3.56 5.46
C ARG A 115 10.97 -2.87 4.67
N GLN A 116 10.67 -1.64 5.03
CA GLN A 116 9.55 -0.85 4.54
C GLN A 116 10.03 0.44 3.87
N ALA A 117 9.22 1.01 2.99
CA ALA A 117 9.56 2.21 2.24
C ALA A 117 8.47 3.28 2.30
N ILE A 118 8.88 4.54 2.34
CA ILE A 118 8.02 5.70 2.16
C ILE A 118 8.40 6.39 0.85
N VAL A 119 7.39 6.72 0.04
CA VAL A 119 7.57 7.46 -1.20
C VAL A 119 6.79 8.76 -1.09
N LEU A 120 7.50 9.86 -0.96
CA LEU A 120 6.92 11.19 -0.92
C LEU A 120 6.74 11.70 -2.34
N ILE A 121 5.51 11.98 -2.71
CA ILE A 121 5.11 12.52 -4.02
C ILE A 121 4.19 13.71 -3.75
N PRO A 122 4.44 14.90 -4.35
CA PRO A 122 3.51 16.02 -4.23
C PRO A 122 2.11 15.65 -4.69
N GLU A 123 1.07 16.15 -4.03
CA GLU A 123 -0.32 15.79 -4.39
C GLU A 123 -0.65 16.04 -5.87
N ILE A 124 -0.05 17.07 -6.46
CA ILE A 124 -0.22 17.39 -7.89
C ILE A 124 0.35 16.31 -8.81
N ALA A 125 1.41 15.64 -8.38
CA ALA A 125 2.07 14.56 -9.12
C ALA A 125 1.54 13.16 -8.75
N LEU A 126 0.72 13.06 -7.69
CA LEU A 126 0.10 11.81 -7.23
C LEU A 126 -1.11 11.46 -8.11
N THR A 127 -0.84 11.18 -9.38
CA THR A 127 -1.88 10.82 -10.36
C THR A 127 -2.32 9.37 -10.22
N PHE A 128 -3.49 9.06 -10.80
CA PHE A 128 -3.98 7.68 -10.87
C PHE A 128 -2.95 6.75 -11.56
N GLN A 129 -2.29 7.22 -12.62
CA GLN A 129 -1.28 6.43 -13.32
C GLN A 129 -0.05 6.13 -12.45
N THR A 130 0.38 7.10 -11.65
CA THR A 130 1.49 6.90 -10.70
C THR A 130 1.12 5.82 -9.69
N VAL A 131 -0.04 5.95 -9.06
CA VAL A 131 -0.55 4.98 -8.08
C VAL A 131 -0.70 3.60 -8.71
N GLN A 132 -1.27 3.51 -9.92
CA GLN A 132 -1.47 2.27 -10.64
C GLN A 132 -0.15 1.52 -10.90
N ARG A 133 0.94 2.22 -11.22
CA ARG A 133 2.27 1.61 -11.42
C ARG A 133 2.77 0.89 -10.16
N PHE A 134 2.58 1.51 -9.00
CA PHE A 134 2.97 0.89 -7.72
C PHE A 134 2.11 -0.33 -7.40
N TYR A 135 0.78 -0.23 -7.58
CA TYR A 135 -0.10 -1.39 -7.36
C TYR A 135 0.17 -2.52 -8.35
N ALA A 136 0.49 -2.21 -9.61
CA ALA A 136 0.85 -3.21 -10.61
C ALA A 136 2.06 -4.05 -10.19
N ARG A 137 3.06 -3.41 -9.55
CA ARG A 137 4.31 -4.06 -9.18
C ARG A 137 4.29 -4.69 -7.79
N PHE A 138 3.64 -4.04 -6.83
CA PHE A 138 3.73 -4.40 -5.41
C PHE A 138 2.40 -4.89 -4.82
N GLY A 139 1.32 -4.83 -5.58
CA GLY A 139 0.00 -5.31 -5.16
C GLY A 139 -0.50 -4.64 -3.89
N ASP A 140 -1.13 -5.43 -3.02
CA ASP A 140 -1.75 -4.97 -1.78
C ASP A 140 -0.75 -4.54 -0.68
N ARG A 141 0.56 -4.69 -0.95
CA ARG A 141 1.63 -4.20 -0.08
C ARG A 141 1.79 -2.68 -0.11
N VAL A 142 1.05 -2.00 -1.02
CA VAL A 142 1.03 -0.54 -1.20
C VAL A 142 -0.15 0.08 -0.48
N SER A 143 0.07 1.23 0.11
CA SER A 143 -0.99 2.13 0.57
C SER A 143 -0.71 3.56 0.11
N VAL A 144 -1.78 4.34 -0.03
CA VAL A 144 -1.70 5.72 -0.51
C VAL A 144 -2.34 6.66 0.49
N MET A 145 -1.62 7.73 0.85
CA MET A 145 -2.09 8.83 1.67
C MET A 145 -2.30 10.06 0.79
N HIS A 146 -3.44 10.73 0.90
CA HIS A 146 -3.69 12.01 0.24
C HIS A 146 -4.78 12.81 0.98
N SER A 147 -4.93 14.09 0.65
CA SER A 147 -5.85 15.02 1.35
C SER A 147 -7.32 14.63 1.22
N ARG A 148 -7.71 13.94 0.14
CA ARG A 148 -9.12 13.53 -0.12
C ARG A 148 -9.58 12.33 0.71
N LEU A 149 -8.67 11.63 1.39
CA LEU A 149 -9.05 10.56 2.31
C LEU A 149 -9.80 11.15 3.51
N SER A 150 -10.92 10.55 3.85
CA SER A 150 -11.61 10.82 5.12
C SER A 150 -10.71 10.49 6.32
N ALA A 151 -11.04 11.02 7.48
CA ALA A 151 -10.29 10.72 8.71
C ALA A 151 -10.26 9.21 9.01
N GLY A 152 -11.38 8.50 8.75
CA GLY A 152 -11.45 7.04 8.92
C GLY A 152 -10.55 6.27 7.96
N GLU A 153 -10.59 6.61 6.68
CA GLU A 153 -9.71 5.98 5.67
C GLU A 153 -8.23 6.24 5.96
N ARG A 154 -7.89 7.44 6.37
CA ARG A 154 -6.52 7.79 6.78
C ARG A 154 -6.06 6.97 7.99
N TYR A 155 -6.93 6.84 9.00
CA TYR A 155 -6.67 6.00 10.15
C TYR A 155 -6.47 4.53 9.74
N ASP A 156 -7.30 4.01 8.83
CA ASP A 156 -7.20 2.64 8.34
C ASP A 156 -5.85 2.38 7.65
N GLN A 157 -5.35 3.32 6.83
CA GLN A 157 -4.04 3.18 6.19
C GLN A 157 -2.89 3.18 7.21
N LEU A 158 -2.93 4.06 8.20
CA LEU A 158 -1.92 4.10 9.26
C LEU A 158 -1.96 2.85 10.15
N ALA A 159 -3.14 2.33 10.44
CA ALA A 159 -3.32 1.11 11.21
C ALA A 159 -2.79 -0.13 10.46
N ARG A 160 -2.96 -0.20 9.13
CA ARG A 160 -2.35 -1.24 8.28
C ARG A 160 -0.84 -1.16 8.31
N ALA A 161 -0.28 0.05 8.23
CA ALA A 161 1.17 0.26 8.32
C ALA A 161 1.74 -0.22 9.67
N ALA A 162 1.11 0.16 10.78
CA ALA A 162 1.52 -0.23 12.13
C ALA A 162 1.47 -1.75 12.38
N ARG A 163 0.61 -2.48 11.66
CA ARG A 163 0.52 -3.94 11.76
C ARG A 163 1.48 -4.68 10.85
N GLY A 164 2.10 -3.99 9.90
CA GLY A 164 2.90 -4.62 8.87
C GLY A 164 2.09 -5.24 7.73
N ASP A 165 0.80 -4.86 7.57
CA ASP A 165 -0.05 -5.32 6.46
C ASP A 165 0.37 -4.69 5.13
N ILE A 166 1.15 -3.61 5.18
CA ILE A 166 1.72 -2.92 4.01
C ILE A 166 3.20 -2.65 4.23
N ASP A 167 3.94 -2.57 3.12
CA ASP A 167 5.37 -2.29 3.12
C ASP A 167 5.73 -0.96 2.46
N ILE A 168 4.80 -0.37 1.73
CA ILE A 168 5.00 0.88 1.00
C ILE A 168 3.89 1.85 1.35
N MET A 169 4.26 3.05 1.78
CA MET A 169 3.36 4.19 1.89
C MET A 169 3.73 5.25 0.87
N ILE A 170 2.77 5.64 0.04
CA ILE A 170 2.93 6.70 -0.96
C ILE A 170 2.07 7.89 -0.55
N GLY A 171 2.59 9.08 -0.66
CA GLY A 171 1.78 10.27 -0.40
C GLY A 171 2.59 11.56 -0.29
N PRO A 172 1.93 12.68 0.01
CA PRO A 172 2.58 13.94 0.22
C PRO A 172 3.38 13.93 1.54
N ARG A 173 3.90 15.07 1.94
CA ARG A 173 4.69 15.25 3.17
C ARG A 173 4.12 14.55 4.41
N SER A 174 2.79 14.47 4.54
CA SER A 174 2.13 13.79 5.66
C SER A 174 2.38 12.28 5.72
N ALA A 175 2.72 11.64 4.60
CA ALA A 175 3.07 10.23 4.56
C ALA A 175 4.36 9.90 5.34
N LEU A 176 5.20 10.90 5.61
CA LEU A 176 6.40 10.74 6.43
C LEU A 176 6.10 10.24 7.85
N PHE A 177 4.91 10.52 8.36
CA PHE A 177 4.49 10.12 9.71
C PHE A 177 3.86 8.71 9.76
N THR A 178 4.05 7.91 8.71
CA THR A 178 3.59 6.52 8.71
C THR A 178 4.32 5.71 9.79
N PRO A 179 3.61 5.00 10.67
CA PRO A 179 4.20 4.27 11.79
C PRO A 179 4.82 2.93 11.34
N PHE A 180 5.80 2.99 10.47
CA PHE A 180 6.59 1.83 10.06
C PHE A 180 7.62 1.48 11.11
N GLU A 181 7.68 0.21 11.52
CA GLU A 181 8.65 -0.27 12.50
C GLU A 181 10.04 -0.53 11.88
N ARG A 182 10.08 -0.92 10.62
CA ARG A 182 11.31 -1.33 9.91
C ARG A 182 11.54 -0.50 8.66
N LEU A 183 11.46 0.81 8.80
CA LEU A 183 11.70 1.73 7.69
C LEU A 183 13.14 1.58 7.18
N GLY A 184 13.29 1.28 5.88
CA GLY A 184 14.58 1.08 5.22
C GLY A 184 14.88 2.09 4.13
N LEU A 185 13.86 2.77 3.58
CA LEU A 185 14.04 3.69 2.48
C LEU A 185 13.00 4.81 2.52
N ILE A 186 13.46 6.03 2.30
CA ILE A 186 12.60 7.18 2.02
C ILE A 186 12.99 7.72 0.64
N ILE A 187 12.00 7.87 -0.22
CA ILE A 187 12.13 8.49 -1.54
C ILE A 187 11.38 9.80 -1.52
N ILE A 188 11.99 10.83 -2.06
CA ILE A 188 11.37 12.13 -2.28
C ILE A 188 11.38 12.37 -3.79
N ASP A 189 10.22 12.22 -4.42
CA ASP A 189 10.06 12.53 -5.84
C ASP A 189 9.75 14.02 -6.02
N GLU A 190 10.23 14.61 -7.11
CA GLU A 190 10.08 16.05 -7.38
C GLU A 190 10.54 16.92 -6.19
N GLU A 191 11.75 16.67 -5.67
CA GLU A 191 12.29 17.27 -4.44
C GLU A 191 12.33 18.81 -4.46
N HIS A 192 12.36 19.40 -5.66
CA HIS A 192 12.36 20.84 -5.89
C HIS A 192 10.98 21.50 -5.69
N GLU A 193 9.92 20.71 -5.53
CA GLU A 193 8.57 21.24 -5.32
C GLU A 193 8.44 21.92 -3.95
N GLY A 194 7.90 23.14 -3.95
CA GLY A 194 7.70 23.93 -2.73
C GLY A 194 6.81 23.25 -1.67
N ALA A 195 6.05 22.22 -2.04
CA ALA A 195 5.23 21.44 -1.12
C ALA A 195 6.01 20.76 0.01
N TYR A 196 7.31 20.55 -0.15
CA TYR A 196 8.20 20.01 0.89
C TYR A 196 8.83 21.08 1.78
N GLN A 197 8.77 22.34 1.36
CA GLN A 197 9.26 23.46 2.13
C GLN A 197 8.17 24.01 3.07
N SER A 198 8.53 24.41 4.27
CA SER A 198 7.64 25.13 5.16
C SER A 198 7.75 26.62 4.84
N GLU A 199 6.68 27.25 4.40
CA GLU A 199 6.62 28.71 4.21
C GLU A 199 6.64 29.49 5.53
N LEU A 200 6.39 28.81 6.64
CA LEU A 200 6.45 29.37 7.98
C LEU A 200 7.84 29.08 8.57
N SER A 201 8.66 30.12 8.65
CA SER A 201 9.82 30.09 9.55
C SER A 201 9.36 29.77 10.98
N PRO A 202 10.08 28.94 11.72
CA PRO A 202 9.76 28.66 13.10
C PRO A 202 9.78 29.91 13.97
#